data_7dff2f0339c563ce621e623e56a253d3
#
_entry.id   7dff2f0339c563ce621e623e56a253d3
#
_cell.length_a   1.000
_cell.length_b   1.000
_cell.length_c   1.000
_cell.angle_alpha   90.00
_cell.angle_beta   90.00
_cell.angle_gamma   90.00
#
_symmetry.space_group_name_H-M   'P 1'
#
loop_
_entity.id
_entity.type
_entity.pdbx_description
1 polymer ?
#
loop_
_entity_poly.entity_id
_entity_poly.type
_entity_poly.pdbx_seq_one_letter_code
_entity_poly.pdbx_strand_id
1 'polypeptide(L)'
;MGQGELDQFIIDMTQELTKKDALIFDLRYNTGGNVHDEVLKFLSQRSYLNWKYREGKLTQQSNFSPGDKPIVLLTNEQSLSDAEMTSQGFKALKLGKIIGNETYRWIIFTSGIGLVDGSSVRMPAWGCYSLEGKDLEKTGVQPDILVINTFDDKLNGRDPQLDKAIEEILKQLK
;
A
#
# COMPACT_ATOMS: atom_id res chain seq x y z
N MET A 1 -0.43 10.49 -0.33
CA MET A 1 0.81 10.48 0.49
C MET A 1 1.87 11.25 -0.27
N GLY A 2 2.44 12.31 0.35
CA GLY A 2 3.53 13.10 -0.23
C GLY A 2 4.88 12.73 0.36
N GLN A 3 5.95 13.50 0.01
CA GLN A 3 7.31 13.17 0.41
C GLN A 3 7.50 13.14 1.93
N GLY A 4 6.96 14.12 2.67
CA GLY A 4 7.13 14.17 4.13
C GLY A 4 6.47 12.98 4.84
N GLU A 5 5.34 12.51 4.32
CA GLU A 5 4.66 11.31 4.85
C GLU A 5 5.41 10.03 4.48
N LEU A 6 6.07 9.99 3.31
CA LEU A 6 6.95 8.90 2.93
C LEU A 6 8.18 8.84 3.86
N ASP A 7 8.81 9.97 4.14
CA ASP A 7 9.97 10.02 5.02
C ASP A 7 9.61 9.52 6.43
N GLN A 8 8.45 9.94 6.96
CA GLN A 8 7.94 9.46 8.24
C GLN A 8 7.63 7.96 8.19
N PHE A 9 6.98 7.48 7.13
CA PHE A 9 6.71 6.05 6.92
C PHE A 9 8.02 5.22 6.96
N ILE A 10 9.07 5.66 6.27
CA ILE A 10 10.36 4.96 6.25
C ILE A 10 10.99 4.92 7.65
N ILE A 11 10.92 6.04 8.39
CA ILE A 11 11.42 6.12 9.77
C ILE A 11 10.67 5.14 10.67
N ASP A 12 9.35 5.20 10.68
CA ASP A 12 8.50 4.35 11.52
C ASP A 12 8.70 2.88 11.20
N MET A 13 8.73 2.52 9.91
CA MET A 13 8.96 1.16 9.46
C MET A 13 10.33 0.64 9.88
N THR A 14 11.39 1.45 9.72
CA THR A 14 12.75 1.05 10.08
C THR A 14 12.91 0.86 11.59
N GLN A 15 12.26 1.68 12.39
CA GLN A 15 12.37 1.64 13.85
C GLN A 15 11.48 0.58 14.49
N GLU A 16 10.26 0.42 13.98
CA GLU A 16 9.25 -0.40 14.65
C GLU A 16 9.04 -1.77 14.01
N LEU A 17 9.06 -1.89 12.68
CA LEU A 17 8.80 -3.18 12.04
C LEU A 17 9.83 -4.26 12.37
N THR A 18 11.08 -3.87 12.66
CA THR A 18 12.12 -4.81 13.12
C THR A 18 11.74 -5.57 14.38
N LYS A 19 10.90 -4.96 15.22
CA LYS A 19 10.39 -5.49 16.51
C LYS A 19 9.04 -6.21 16.38
N LYS A 20 8.46 -6.26 15.17
CA LYS A 20 7.13 -6.83 14.92
C LYS A 20 7.23 -8.01 13.96
N ASP A 21 6.27 -8.91 14.04
CA ASP A 21 6.25 -10.13 13.24
C ASP A 21 5.51 -9.97 11.91
N ALA A 22 4.69 -8.94 11.77
CA ALA A 22 3.87 -8.68 10.59
C ALA A 22 3.52 -7.19 10.45
N LEU A 23 2.93 -6.83 9.31
CA LEU A 23 2.49 -5.47 9.00
C LEU A 23 1.05 -5.46 8.48
N ILE A 24 0.21 -4.57 9.02
CA ILE A 24 -1.01 -4.11 8.37
C ILE A 24 -0.71 -2.72 7.83
N PHE A 25 -0.72 -2.59 6.51
CA PHE A 25 -0.50 -1.32 5.82
C PHE A 25 -1.85 -0.72 5.43
N ASP A 26 -2.22 0.40 6.03
CA ASP A 26 -3.55 1.00 5.87
C ASP A 26 -3.51 2.17 4.87
N LEU A 27 -4.11 1.98 3.70
CA LEU A 27 -4.29 3.01 2.67
C LEU A 27 -5.73 3.51 2.58
N ARG A 28 -6.58 3.15 3.52
CA ARG A 28 -7.94 3.69 3.56
C ARG A 28 -7.89 5.21 3.76
N TYR A 29 -8.75 5.92 3.04
CA TYR A 29 -8.81 7.40 3.05
C TYR A 29 -7.54 8.11 2.55
N ASN A 30 -6.61 7.41 1.94
CA ASN A 30 -5.45 8.03 1.30
C ASN A 30 -5.86 8.65 -0.04
N THR A 31 -5.80 9.96 -0.12
CA THR A 31 -6.29 10.75 -1.25
C THR A 31 -5.26 10.97 -2.36
N GLY A 32 -4.23 10.15 -2.41
CA GLY A 32 -3.25 10.17 -3.48
C GLY A 32 -1.92 10.80 -3.11
N GLY A 33 -1.10 11.05 -4.09
CA GLY A 33 0.29 11.54 -3.98
C GLY A 33 1.12 11.13 -5.20
N ASN A 34 2.40 10.84 -4.98
CA ASN A 34 3.30 10.31 -6.01
C ASN A 34 4.52 9.63 -5.37
N VAL A 35 4.28 8.67 -4.51
CA VAL A 35 5.34 7.95 -3.75
C VAL A 35 5.19 6.42 -3.80
N HIS A 36 4.28 5.93 -4.66
CA HIS A 36 3.98 4.51 -4.78
C HIS A 36 5.21 3.64 -5.10
N ASP A 37 6.10 4.12 -5.96
CA ASP A 37 7.30 3.37 -6.34
C ASP A 37 8.24 3.17 -5.14
N GLU A 38 8.48 4.22 -4.36
CA GLU A 38 9.32 4.17 -3.17
C GLU A 38 8.72 3.28 -2.08
N VAL A 39 7.41 3.39 -1.86
CA VAL A 39 6.69 2.54 -0.90
C VAL A 39 6.77 1.08 -1.31
N LEU A 40 6.48 0.76 -2.57
CA LEU A 40 6.52 -0.61 -3.08
C LEU A 40 7.94 -1.17 -3.06
N LYS A 41 8.94 -0.40 -3.47
CA LYS A 41 10.34 -0.75 -3.38
C LYS A 41 10.74 -1.09 -1.94
N PHE A 42 10.32 -0.26 -0.98
CA PHE A 42 10.60 -0.47 0.43
C PHE A 42 9.93 -1.74 0.95
N LEU A 43 8.64 -1.94 0.69
CA LEU A 43 7.88 -3.11 1.14
C LEU A 43 8.35 -4.42 0.49
N SER A 44 8.91 -4.37 -0.71
CA SER A 44 9.37 -5.55 -1.45
C SER A 44 10.78 -6.02 -1.06
N GLN A 45 11.50 -5.28 -0.21
CA GLN A 45 12.84 -5.68 0.21
C GLN A 45 12.81 -7.03 0.94
N ARG A 46 13.65 -7.96 0.48
CA ARG A 46 13.80 -9.31 1.04
C ARG A 46 15.24 -9.58 1.42
N SER A 47 15.43 -10.48 2.36
CA SER A 47 16.76 -11.03 2.64
C SER A 47 17.26 -11.84 1.44
N TYR A 48 18.53 -11.71 1.12
CA TYR A 48 19.16 -12.35 -0.04
C TYR A 48 20.40 -13.16 0.31
N LEU A 49 20.88 -13.08 1.56
CA LEU A 49 21.95 -13.93 2.11
C LEU A 49 21.92 -13.90 3.64
N ASN A 50 22.69 -14.80 4.24
CA ASN A 50 22.98 -14.76 5.66
C ASN A 50 24.48 -14.56 5.86
N TRP A 51 24.86 -13.82 6.88
CA TRP A 51 26.24 -13.63 7.30
C TRP A 51 26.40 -13.89 8.79
N LYS A 52 27.61 -14.17 9.22
CA LYS A 52 27.92 -14.45 10.62
C LYS A 52 29.31 -13.89 10.94
N TYR A 53 29.40 -13.09 11.98
CA TYR A 53 30.68 -12.83 12.64
C TYR A 53 31.15 -14.12 13.32
N ARG A 54 32.48 -14.36 13.40
CA ARG A 54 33.04 -15.66 13.81
C ARG A 54 32.35 -16.28 15.02
N GLU A 55 32.24 -15.53 16.12
CA GLU A 55 31.58 -15.93 17.38
C GLU A 55 30.12 -15.45 17.48
N GLY A 56 29.58 -14.86 16.44
CA GLY A 56 28.27 -14.26 16.43
C GLY A 56 27.14 -15.20 16.04
N LYS A 57 25.92 -14.69 16.05
CA LYS A 57 24.72 -15.34 15.52
C LYS A 57 24.66 -15.16 14.01
N LEU A 58 24.04 -16.12 13.35
CA LEU A 58 23.67 -16.00 11.93
C LEU A 58 22.66 -14.85 11.79
N THR A 59 22.92 -13.92 10.89
CA THR A 59 22.13 -12.69 10.69
C THR A 59 21.79 -12.56 9.20
N GLN A 60 20.56 -12.14 8.92
CA GLN A 60 20.10 -11.91 7.57
C GLN A 60 20.68 -10.61 6.98
N GLN A 61 20.98 -10.64 5.70
CA GLN A 61 21.23 -9.51 4.83
C GLN A 61 20.15 -9.51 3.72
N SER A 62 19.38 -8.48 3.53
CA SER A 62 19.42 -7.14 4.12
C SER A 62 19.10 -7.15 5.62
N ASN A 63 19.62 -6.19 6.37
CA ASN A 63 19.28 -5.99 7.79
C ASN A 63 17.84 -5.56 7.99
N PHE A 64 17.19 -5.09 6.94
CA PHE A 64 15.80 -4.69 6.90
C PHE A 64 15.11 -5.32 5.67
N SER A 65 14.18 -6.21 5.91
CA SER A 65 13.51 -7.01 4.89
C SER A 65 12.02 -7.15 5.18
N PRO A 66 11.23 -6.06 5.02
CA PRO A 66 9.80 -6.10 5.28
C PRO A 66 9.06 -7.15 4.44
N GLY A 67 9.51 -7.40 3.22
CA GLY A 67 8.93 -8.39 2.32
C GLY A 67 9.10 -9.85 2.76
N ASP A 68 9.89 -10.13 3.78
CA ASP A 68 10.00 -11.46 4.40
C ASP A 68 8.95 -11.69 5.50
N LYS A 69 8.22 -10.65 5.90
CA LYS A 69 7.17 -10.72 6.91
C LYS A 69 5.79 -10.76 6.24
N PRO A 70 4.78 -11.34 6.88
CA PRO A 70 3.40 -11.22 6.42
C PRO A 70 2.97 -9.76 6.36
N ILE A 71 2.42 -9.35 5.21
CA ILE A 71 1.86 -8.02 5.01
C ILE A 71 0.42 -8.16 4.53
N VAL A 72 -0.47 -7.37 5.11
CA VAL A 72 -1.85 -7.17 4.62
C VAL A 72 -2.05 -5.70 4.32
N LEU A 73 -2.66 -5.40 3.19
CA LEU A 73 -3.03 -4.06 2.78
C LEU A 73 -4.52 -3.83 3.00
N LEU A 74 -4.88 -2.71 3.65
CA LEU A 74 -6.26 -2.25 3.76
C LEU A 74 -6.57 -1.17 2.73
N THR A 75 -7.71 -1.33 2.03
CA THR A 75 -8.24 -0.34 1.08
C THR A 75 -9.72 -0.09 1.34
N ASN A 76 -10.20 1.08 0.92
CA ASN A 76 -11.61 1.38 0.87
C ASN A 76 -11.97 2.25 -0.36
N GLU A 77 -13.25 2.56 -0.49
CA GLU A 77 -13.81 3.39 -1.56
C GLU A 77 -13.27 4.83 -1.60
N GLN A 78 -12.42 5.22 -0.66
CA GLN A 78 -11.74 6.53 -0.63
C GLN A 78 -10.22 6.40 -0.77
N SER A 79 -9.72 5.21 -1.05
CA SER A 79 -8.33 5.02 -1.50
C SER A 79 -8.24 5.43 -2.97
N LEU A 80 -7.60 6.56 -3.28
CA LEU A 80 -7.60 7.09 -4.66
C LEU A 80 -6.21 7.43 -5.18
N SER A 81 -6.07 7.49 -6.51
CA SER A 81 -4.86 7.93 -7.22
C SER A 81 -3.63 7.11 -6.82
N ASP A 82 -2.63 7.71 -6.20
CA ASP A 82 -1.39 7.05 -5.74
C ASP A 82 -1.65 5.84 -4.81
N ALA A 83 -2.71 5.90 -3.99
CA ALA A 83 -3.12 4.76 -3.18
C ALA A 83 -3.60 3.57 -4.03
N GLU A 84 -4.24 3.83 -5.17
CA GLU A 84 -4.66 2.81 -6.13
C GLU A 84 -3.46 2.21 -6.86
N MET A 85 -2.48 3.05 -7.24
CA MET A 85 -1.22 2.60 -7.85
C MET A 85 -0.43 1.73 -6.87
N THR A 86 -0.33 2.16 -5.61
CA THR A 86 0.29 1.36 -4.54
C THR A 86 -0.44 0.04 -4.37
N SER A 87 -1.77 0.03 -4.35
CA SER A 87 -2.58 -1.18 -4.20
C SER A 87 -2.42 -2.15 -5.38
N GLN A 88 -2.42 -1.64 -6.60
CA GLN A 88 -2.20 -2.46 -7.80
C GLN A 88 -0.78 -3.01 -7.84
N GLY A 89 0.22 -2.20 -7.53
CA GLY A 89 1.61 -2.62 -7.43
C GLY A 89 1.82 -3.67 -6.34
N PHE A 90 1.20 -3.49 -5.17
CA PHE A 90 1.21 -4.46 -4.07
C PHE A 90 0.70 -5.84 -4.53
N LYS A 91 -0.39 -5.85 -5.29
CA LYS A 91 -0.97 -7.07 -5.87
C LYS A 91 -0.07 -7.69 -6.93
N ALA A 92 0.44 -6.88 -7.87
CA ALA A 92 1.32 -7.34 -8.95
C ALA A 92 2.63 -7.93 -8.42
N LEU A 93 3.20 -7.33 -7.38
CA LEU A 93 4.41 -7.79 -6.70
C LEU A 93 4.16 -8.93 -5.69
N LYS A 94 2.90 -9.34 -5.50
CA LYS A 94 2.50 -10.43 -4.58
C LYS A 94 3.03 -10.23 -3.15
N LEU A 95 2.93 -9.01 -2.65
CA LEU A 95 3.43 -8.65 -1.32
C LEU A 95 2.55 -9.17 -0.19
N GLY A 96 1.27 -9.45 -0.46
CA GLY A 96 0.30 -9.97 0.49
C GLY A 96 -1.12 -9.88 -0.04
N LYS A 97 -2.11 -9.98 0.83
CA LYS A 97 -3.52 -9.83 0.49
C LYS A 97 -4.00 -8.40 0.68
N ILE A 98 -4.91 -7.97 -0.18
CA ILE A 98 -5.66 -6.73 -0.04
C ILE A 98 -7.03 -7.05 0.58
N ILE A 99 -7.37 -6.36 1.66
CA ILE A 99 -8.62 -6.52 2.39
C ILE A 99 -9.35 -5.19 2.45
N GLY A 100 -10.65 -5.21 2.30
CA GLY A 100 -11.48 -4.02 2.40
C GLY A 100 -12.44 -3.88 1.24
N ASN A 101 -12.54 -2.70 0.67
CA ASN A 101 -13.41 -2.41 -0.46
C ASN A 101 -12.60 -2.04 -1.70
N GLU A 102 -13.25 -2.09 -2.86
CA GLU A 102 -12.72 -1.57 -4.10
C GLU A 102 -12.27 -0.11 -3.94
N THR A 103 -11.17 0.26 -4.58
CA THR A 103 -10.66 1.63 -4.56
C THR A 103 -11.54 2.60 -5.37
N TYR A 104 -11.23 3.89 -5.32
CA TYR A 104 -12.10 4.96 -5.78
C TYR A 104 -12.34 5.00 -7.30
N ARG A 105 -11.43 4.44 -8.13
CA ARG A 105 -11.42 4.51 -9.61
C ARG A 105 -11.00 5.88 -10.16
N TRP A 106 -10.15 6.57 -9.43
CA TRP A 106 -9.55 7.84 -9.87
C TRP A 106 -8.04 7.71 -10.03
N ILE A 107 -7.64 6.75 -10.83
CA ILE A 107 -6.25 6.40 -11.10
C ILE A 107 -5.85 6.92 -12.48
N ILE A 108 -5.62 8.21 -12.59
CA ILE A 108 -5.26 8.87 -13.85
C ILE A 108 -4.10 9.84 -13.64
N PHE A 109 -3.14 9.83 -14.55
CA PHE A 109 -2.11 10.86 -14.61
C PHE A 109 -2.60 12.10 -15.32
N THR A 110 -2.22 13.25 -14.79
CA THR A 110 -2.63 14.55 -15.33
C THR A 110 -1.44 15.37 -15.76
N SER A 111 -1.61 16.19 -16.79
CA SER A 111 -0.72 17.28 -17.16
C SER A 111 -1.34 18.63 -16.83
N GLY A 112 -0.52 19.69 -16.78
CA GLY A 112 -0.98 21.05 -16.60
C GLY A 112 -0.80 21.88 -17.88
N ILE A 113 -1.82 22.67 -18.24
CA ILE A 113 -1.74 23.65 -19.33
C ILE A 113 -1.87 25.03 -18.70
N GLY A 114 -0.87 25.90 -18.92
CA GLY A 114 -0.93 27.31 -18.55
C GLY A 114 -1.87 28.09 -19.46
N LEU A 115 -2.71 28.94 -18.89
CA LEU A 115 -3.61 29.83 -19.63
C LEU A 115 -3.00 31.23 -19.76
N VAL A 116 -3.55 32.03 -20.66
CA VAL A 116 -3.05 33.38 -20.99
C VAL A 116 -3.13 34.37 -19.82
N ASP A 117 -4.00 34.10 -18.86
CA ASP A 117 -4.16 34.91 -17.64
C ASP A 117 -3.24 34.48 -16.49
N GLY A 118 -2.35 33.48 -16.73
CA GLY A 118 -1.43 32.94 -15.71
C GLY A 118 -2.05 31.82 -14.85
N SER A 119 -3.31 31.50 -15.02
CA SER A 119 -3.92 30.33 -14.38
C SER A 119 -3.49 29.03 -15.06
N SER A 120 -3.82 27.88 -14.44
CA SER A 120 -3.54 26.57 -15.03
C SER A 120 -4.75 25.64 -14.95
N VAL A 121 -4.86 24.77 -15.95
CA VAL A 121 -5.87 23.70 -15.99
C VAL A 121 -5.16 22.36 -15.93
N ARG A 122 -5.61 21.50 -15.03
CA ARG A 122 -5.19 20.09 -15.01
C ARG A 122 -6.06 19.29 -15.97
N MET A 123 -5.40 18.50 -16.81
CA MET A 123 -6.08 17.67 -17.80
C MET A 123 -5.61 16.22 -17.67
N PRO A 124 -6.50 15.23 -17.86
CA PRO A 124 -6.10 13.84 -17.98
C PRO A 124 -5.13 13.67 -19.14
N ALA A 125 -4.06 12.91 -18.93
CA ALA A 125 -2.99 12.75 -19.92
C ALA A 125 -2.68 11.27 -20.20
N TRP A 126 -2.60 10.42 -19.15
CA TRP A 126 -2.30 9.00 -19.30
C TRP A 126 -3.24 8.16 -18.46
N GLY A 127 -3.82 7.11 -19.05
CA GLY A 127 -4.55 6.09 -18.32
C GLY A 127 -3.61 5.11 -17.61
N CYS A 128 -4.13 4.42 -16.60
CA CYS A 128 -3.40 3.43 -15.83
C CYS A 128 -3.97 2.03 -16.09
N TYR A 129 -3.10 1.07 -16.40
CA TYR A 129 -3.49 -0.29 -16.76
C TYR A 129 -2.72 -1.31 -15.91
N SER A 130 -3.40 -2.41 -15.53
CA SER A 130 -2.69 -3.55 -14.94
C SER A 130 -1.73 -4.19 -15.94
N LEU A 131 -0.83 -5.07 -15.48
CA LEU A 131 0.08 -5.80 -16.37
C LEU A 131 -0.68 -6.70 -17.37
N GLU A 132 -1.92 -7.08 -17.05
CA GLU A 132 -2.82 -7.85 -17.93
C GLU A 132 -3.63 -6.95 -18.86
N GLY A 133 -3.40 -5.63 -18.85
CA GLY A 133 -4.07 -4.66 -19.73
C GLY A 133 -5.45 -4.21 -19.24
N LYS A 134 -5.83 -4.48 -17.98
CA LYS A 134 -7.10 -4.02 -17.43
C LYS A 134 -7.03 -2.53 -17.12
N ASP A 135 -8.01 -1.77 -17.62
CA ASP A 135 -8.16 -0.34 -17.35
C ASP A 135 -8.63 -0.09 -15.93
N LEU A 136 -7.75 0.45 -15.11
CA LEU A 136 -7.98 0.62 -13.66
C LEU A 136 -8.88 1.82 -13.35
N GLU A 137 -8.96 2.80 -14.23
CA GLU A 137 -9.89 3.93 -14.10
C GLU A 137 -11.35 3.46 -14.17
N LYS A 138 -11.62 2.42 -14.96
CA LYS A 138 -12.97 1.83 -15.07
C LYS A 138 -13.33 0.91 -13.92
N THR A 139 -12.36 0.27 -13.32
CA THR A 139 -12.61 -0.88 -12.44
C THR A 139 -12.04 -0.73 -11.05
N GLY A 140 -11.21 0.28 -10.79
CA GLY A 140 -10.44 0.38 -9.55
C GLY A 140 -9.58 -0.87 -9.28
N VAL A 141 -9.02 -0.94 -8.08
CA VAL A 141 -8.32 -2.13 -7.58
C VAL A 141 -9.26 -2.91 -6.67
N GLN A 142 -9.53 -4.16 -7.04
CA GLN A 142 -10.40 -5.04 -6.28
C GLN A 142 -9.62 -5.66 -5.11
N PRO A 143 -10.18 -5.71 -3.89
CA PRO A 143 -9.57 -6.46 -2.79
C PRO A 143 -9.60 -7.96 -3.07
N ASP A 144 -8.69 -8.70 -2.42
CA ASP A 144 -8.71 -10.16 -2.41
C ASP A 144 -9.76 -10.70 -1.45
N ILE A 145 -10.06 -9.95 -0.39
CA ILE A 145 -11.12 -10.24 0.58
C ILE A 145 -11.99 -8.99 0.74
N LEU A 146 -13.22 -9.08 0.23
CA LEU A 146 -14.19 -7.99 0.37
C LEU A 146 -14.72 -7.93 1.80
N VAL A 147 -14.53 -6.79 2.45
CA VAL A 147 -15.10 -6.46 3.76
C VAL A 147 -15.52 -4.99 3.74
N ILE A 148 -16.75 -4.71 4.10
CA ILE A 148 -17.31 -3.36 4.10
C ILE A 148 -17.52 -2.92 5.55
N ASN A 149 -16.92 -1.80 5.93
CA ASN A 149 -17.28 -1.11 7.17
C ASN A 149 -18.57 -0.32 6.94
N THR A 150 -19.63 -0.73 7.56
CA THR A 150 -20.92 -0.05 7.45
C THR A 150 -20.93 1.27 8.23
N PHE A 151 -21.92 2.10 7.97
CA PHE A 151 -22.14 3.32 8.77
C PHE A 151 -22.36 2.98 10.25
N ASP A 152 -23.13 1.92 10.54
CA ASP A 152 -23.35 1.44 11.89
C ASP A 152 -22.08 0.96 12.59
N ASP A 153 -21.18 0.30 11.88
CA ASP A 153 -19.88 -0.08 12.42
C ASP A 153 -19.06 1.14 12.83
N LYS A 154 -18.97 2.13 11.94
CA LYS A 154 -18.26 3.39 12.22
C LYS A 154 -18.86 4.14 13.40
N LEU A 155 -20.18 4.22 13.49
CA LEU A 155 -20.89 4.86 14.58
C LEU A 155 -20.62 4.19 15.94
N ASN A 156 -20.47 2.88 15.95
CA ASN A 156 -20.21 2.09 17.15
C ASN A 156 -18.70 1.79 17.38
N GLY A 157 -17.80 2.43 16.66
CA GLY A 157 -16.36 2.27 16.82
C GLY A 157 -15.84 0.88 16.43
N ARG A 158 -16.57 0.13 15.59
CA ARG A 158 -16.14 -1.17 15.07
C ARG A 158 -15.38 -0.99 13.75
N ASP A 159 -14.39 -1.86 13.53
CA ASP A 159 -13.61 -1.89 12.29
C ASP A 159 -13.47 -3.34 11.75
N PRO A 160 -14.53 -3.89 11.12
CA PRO A 160 -14.50 -5.23 10.55
C PRO A 160 -13.38 -5.46 9.52
N GLN A 161 -12.94 -4.42 8.80
CA GLN A 161 -11.80 -4.52 7.87
C GLN A 161 -10.49 -4.76 8.62
N LEU A 162 -10.24 -4.01 9.69
CA LEU A 162 -9.06 -4.20 10.54
C LEU A 162 -9.10 -5.55 11.25
N ASP A 163 -10.25 -5.95 11.80
CA ASP A 163 -10.42 -7.24 12.46
C ASP A 163 -10.09 -8.39 11.50
N LYS A 164 -10.56 -8.29 10.24
CA LYS A 164 -10.25 -9.29 9.21
C LYS A 164 -8.78 -9.30 8.82
N ALA A 165 -8.13 -8.15 8.76
CA ALA A 165 -6.70 -8.08 8.50
C ALA A 165 -5.88 -8.76 9.61
N ILE A 166 -6.24 -8.53 10.86
CA ILE A 166 -5.62 -9.19 12.01
C ILE A 166 -5.82 -10.70 11.93
N GLU A 167 -7.04 -11.16 11.64
CA GLU A 167 -7.34 -12.60 11.48
C GLU A 167 -6.44 -13.24 10.40
N GLU A 168 -6.31 -12.59 9.23
CA GLU A 168 -5.52 -13.12 8.12
C GLU A 168 -4.01 -13.13 8.40
N ILE A 169 -3.49 -12.14 9.12
CA ILE A 169 -2.08 -12.12 9.58
C ILE A 169 -1.83 -13.22 10.59
N LEU A 170 -2.69 -13.37 11.59
CA LEU A 170 -2.54 -14.40 12.63
C LEU A 170 -2.56 -15.83 12.07
N LYS A 171 -3.23 -16.06 10.92
CA LYS A 171 -3.15 -17.36 10.20
C LYS A 171 -1.78 -17.61 9.58
N GLN A 172 -1.06 -16.58 9.18
CA GLN A 172 0.25 -16.70 8.55
C GLN A 172 1.40 -16.79 9.55
N LEU A 173 1.18 -16.39 10.81
CA LEU A 173 2.16 -16.46 11.90
C LEU A 173 2.13 -17.80 12.66
N LYS A 174 1.19 -18.68 12.36
CA LYS A 174 1.08 -20.04 12.93
C LYS A 174 1.94 -21.01 12.13
#